data_0af067394d7fb46b1942bca3077de19c
#
_entry.id   0af067394d7fb46b1942bca3077de19c
#
_cell.length_a   1.000
_cell.length_b   1.000
_cell.length_c   1.000
_cell.angle_alpha   90.00
_cell.angle_beta   90.00
_cell.angle_gamma   90.00
#
_symmetry.space_group_name_H-M   'P 1'
#
loop_
_entity.id
_entity.type
_entity.pdbx_description
1 polymer ?
#
loop_
_entity_poly.entity_id
_entity_poly.type
_entity_poly.pdbx_seq_one_letter_code
_entity_poly.pdbx_strand_id
1 'polypeptide(L)'
;INYAKSYEESSSDIGGVSGFIRYIDTIIAAGKDFEASKISSTSDNYVSIKTMHKSKGLEYPFVFIVETSTKFRYDNPVIQMSTDNRIGFTINNHELIRRYRTIPYTQIQRKNKSDVISEEMRLFYVALTRAKQKLFISFKINDKTFKSIDKQCKILSDNKGNIKLSAMKADRMSD
;
A
#
# COMPACT_ATOMS: atom_id res chain seq x y z
N ILE A 1 24.16 -13.11 -7.06
CA ILE A 1 24.89 -12.96 -8.36
C ILE A 1 24.85 -11.52 -8.81
N ASN A 2 23.69 -10.86 -8.90
CA ASN A 2 23.59 -9.50 -9.43
C ASN A 2 24.28 -8.44 -8.56
N TYR A 3 24.31 -8.58 -7.25
CA TYR A 3 25.06 -7.70 -6.35
C TYR A 3 26.58 -7.87 -6.50
N ALA A 4 27.06 -9.10 -6.70
CA ALA A 4 28.46 -9.34 -6.99
C ALA A 4 28.87 -8.67 -8.30
N LYS A 5 28.03 -8.76 -9.31
CA LYS A 5 28.26 -8.13 -10.62
C LYS A 5 28.24 -6.60 -10.51
N SER A 6 27.29 -6.04 -9.79
CA SER A 6 27.21 -4.60 -9.51
C SER A 6 28.40 -4.09 -8.70
N TYR A 7 28.92 -4.92 -7.78
CA TYR A 7 30.15 -4.62 -7.03
C TYR A 7 31.37 -4.60 -7.94
N GLU A 8 31.52 -5.58 -8.82
CA GLU A 8 32.60 -5.61 -9.80
C GLU A 8 32.58 -4.41 -10.76
N GLU A 9 31.38 -3.99 -11.20
CA GLU A 9 31.21 -2.84 -12.08
C GLU A 9 31.46 -1.49 -11.37
N SER A 10 31.24 -1.40 -10.06
CA SER A 10 31.35 -0.15 -9.28
C SER A 10 32.70 0.04 -8.60
N SER A 11 33.45 -1.02 -8.33
CA SER A 11 34.76 -0.95 -7.67
C SER A 11 35.89 -1.09 -8.67
N SER A 12 36.60 -0.01 -8.87
CA SER A 12 37.89 0.02 -9.54
C SER A 12 39.02 -0.65 -8.71
N ASP A 13 38.69 -1.18 -7.52
CA ASP A 13 39.64 -1.75 -6.60
C ASP A 13 39.47 -3.27 -6.54
N ILE A 14 40.59 -3.98 -6.75
CA ILE A 14 40.70 -5.42 -6.91
C ILE A 14 40.55 -6.13 -5.55
N GLY A 15 39.40 -5.94 -4.91
CA GLY A 15 39.13 -6.58 -3.61
C GLY A 15 38.73 -8.05 -3.69
N GLY A 16 38.41 -8.56 -4.86
CA GLY A 16 37.96 -9.93 -5.08
C GLY A 16 36.80 -10.30 -4.12
N VAL A 17 36.71 -11.59 -3.78
CA VAL A 17 35.69 -12.13 -2.88
C VAL A 17 35.74 -11.49 -1.49
N SER A 18 36.94 -11.23 -0.96
CA SER A 18 37.13 -10.61 0.37
C SER A 18 36.62 -9.17 0.41
N GLY A 19 36.81 -8.40 -0.68
CA GLY A 19 36.27 -7.06 -0.79
C GLY A 19 34.75 -7.06 -0.87
N PHE A 20 34.18 -8.00 -1.61
CA PHE A 20 32.74 -8.18 -1.68
C PHE A 20 32.12 -8.53 -0.32
N ILE A 21 32.75 -9.43 0.45
CA ILE A 21 32.28 -9.77 1.80
C ILE A 21 32.27 -8.53 2.69
N ARG A 22 33.35 -7.74 2.73
CA ARG A 22 33.40 -6.47 3.50
C ARG A 22 32.32 -5.48 3.06
N TYR A 23 32.06 -5.39 1.78
CA TYR A 23 30.98 -4.53 1.25
C TYR A 23 29.61 -4.98 1.76
N ILE A 24 29.31 -6.27 1.75
CA ILE A 24 28.08 -6.82 2.31
C ILE A 24 27.98 -6.55 3.81
N ASP A 25 29.04 -6.79 4.58
CA ASP A 25 29.07 -6.52 6.02
C ASP A 25 28.82 -5.04 6.33
N THR A 26 29.34 -4.15 5.51
CA THR A 26 29.10 -2.69 5.64
C THR A 26 27.64 -2.33 5.40
N ILE A 27 26.99 -2.94 4.41
CA ILE A 27 25.57 -2.71 4.12
C ILE A 27 24.69 -3.21 5.27
N ILE A 28 25.01 -4.41 5.79
CA ILE A 28 24.29 -5.00 6.92
C ILE A 28 24.44 -4.13 8.17
N ALA A 29 25.68 -3.69 8.48
CA ALA A 29 25.96 -2.81 9.61
C ALA A 29 25.27 -1.45 9.50
N ALA A 30 25.09 -0.93 8.28
CA ALA A 30 24.39 0.31 8.02
C ALA A 30 22.84 0.17 8.09
N GLY A 31 22.32 -1.04 8.33
CA GLY A 31 20.88 -1.31 8.37
C GLY A 31 20.15 -1.00 7.05
N LYS A 32 20.88 -0.97 5.95
CA LYS A 32 20.29 -0.77 4.63
C LYS A 32 19.73 -2.08 4.10
N ASP A 33 18.47 -2.06 3.72
CA ASP A 33 17.88 -3.16 2.97
C ASP A 33 18.49 -3.24 1.57
N PHE A 34 18.71 -4.48 1.12
CA PHE A 34 19.14 -4.70 -0.25
C PHE A 34 18.02 -4.30 -1.20
N GLU A 35 18.26 -3.31 -2.05
CA GLU A 35 17.32 -3.02 -3.13
C GLU A 35 17.16 -4.27 -4.01
N ALA A 36 15.90 -4.58 -4.34
CA ALA A 36 15.63 -5.67 -5.27
C ALA A 36 16.39 -5.43 -6.57
N SER A 37 17.37 -6.27 -6.86
CA SER A 37 18.19 -6.15 -8.06
C SER A 37 17.28 -6.17 -9.28
N LYS A 38 17.40 -5.16 -10.14
CA LYS A 38 16.72 -5.17 -11.43
C LYS A 38 17.33 -6.30 -12.25
N ILE A 39 16.59 -7.39 -12.37
CA ILE A 39 16.96 -8.45 -13.30
C ILE A 39 16.75 -7.86 -14.70
N SER A 40 17.82 -7.34 -15.27
CA SER A 40 17.87 -6.99 -16.69
C SER A 40 18.02 -8.29 -17.49
N SER A 41 16.98 -9.13 -17.44
CA SER A 41 16.93 -10.27 -18.33
C SER A 41 16.46 -9.76 -19.69
N THR A 42 17.28 -9.98 -20.70
CA THR A 42 16.98 -9.76 -22.11
C THR A 42 15.88 -10.71 -22.63
N SER A 43 15.30 -11.55 -21.78
CA SER A 43 14.20 -12.45 -22.15
C SER A 43 12.86 -11.78 -21.80
N ASP A 44 12.03 -11.56 -22.80
CA ASP A 44 10.71 -10.92 -22.69
C ASP A 44 9.66 -11.74 -21.92
N ASN A 45 10.03 -12.90 -21.39
CA ASN A 45 9.11 -13.84 -20.74
C ASN A 45 9.37 -13.95 -19.24
N TYR A 46 8.89 -12.97 -18.47
CA TYR A 46 8.98 -12.98 -17.00
C TYR A 46 7.71 -12.43 -16.32
N VAL A 47 7.48 -12.89 -15.10
CA VAL A 47 6.43 -12.35 -14.22
C VAL A 47 7.04 -11.26 -13.34
N SER A 48 6.46 -10.07 -13.39
CA SER A 48 6.93 -8.91 -12.63
C SER A 48 6.03 -8.66 -11.43
N ILE A 49 6.58 -8.70 -10.21
CA ILE A 49 5.87 -8.37 -8.98
C ILE A 49 6.24 -6.93 -8.58
N LYS A 50 5.22 -6.08 -8.44
CA LYS A 50 5.41 -4.65 -8.15
C LYS A 50 4.30 -4.13 -7.24
N THR A 51 4.58 -3.03 -6.52
CA THR A 51 3.52 -2.30 -5.83
C THR A 51 2.67 -1.51 -6.84
N MET A 52 1.43 -1.20 -6.47
CA MET A 52 0.53 -0.39 -7.31
C MET A 52 1.16 0.96 -7.69
N HIS A 53 1.87 1.61 -6.77
CA HIS A 53 2.60 2.85 -7.03
C HIS A 53 3.66 2.71 -8.14
N LYS A 54 4.44 1.63 -8.10
CA LYS A 54 5.48 1.36 -9.11
C LYS A 54 4.93 0.92 -10.47
N SER A 55 3.63 0.62 -10.55
CA SER A 55 2.95 0.26 -11.80
C SER A 55 2.41 1.48 -12.56
N LYS A 56 2.43 2.67 -11.96
CA LYS A 56 1.93 3.90 -12.58
C LYS A 56 2.68 4.19 -13.89
N GLY A 57 1.94 4.42 -14.97
CA GLY A 57 2.50 4.68 -16.31
C GLY A 57 2.92 3.44 -17.09
N LEU A 58 2.86 2.24 -16.51
CA LEU A 58 3.18 0.98 -17.18
C LEU A 58 1.88 0.26 -17.55
N GLU A 59 1.92 -0.57 -18.57
CA GLU A 59 0.80 -1.39 -19.03
C GLU A 59 1.24 -2.83 -19.27
N TYR A 60 0.38 -3.79 -18.97
CA TYR A 60 0.68 -5.21 -19.06
C TYR A 60 -0.46 -5.96 -19.75
N PRO A 61 -0.18 -7.03 -20.51
CA PRO A 61 -1.23 -7.86 -21.12
C PRO A 61 -2.15 -8.46 -20.04
N PHE A 62 -1.57 -8.99 -18.98
CA PHE A 62 -2.28 -9.63 -17.87
C PHE A 62 -1.85 -8.98 -16.55
N VAL A 63 -2.83 -8.66 -15.70
CA VAL A 63 -2.58 -8.10 -14.37
C VAL A 63 -3.29 -8.93 -13.32
N PHE A 64 -2.57 -9.29 -12.26
CA PHE A 64 -3.10 -9.95 -11.07
C PHE A 64 -3.00 -9.00 -9.89
N ILE A 65 -4.12 -8.57 -9.34
CA ILE A 65 -4.17 -7.78 -8.10
C ILE A 65 -4.46 -8.75 -6.96
N VAL A 66 -3.54 -8.80 -6.00
CA VAL A 66 -3.60 -9.72 -4.86
C VAL A 66 -3.72 -8.95 -3.55
N GLU A 67 -4.12 -9.64 -2.47
CA GLU A 67 -4.22 -9.08 -1.11
C GLU A 67 -5.20 -7.91 -0.95
N THR A 68 -6.24 -7.83 -1.77
CA THR A 68 -7.25 -6.77 -1.70
C THR A 68 -8.06 -6.78 -0.40
N SER A 69 -7.97 -7.86 0.40
CA SER A 69 -8.66 -8.01 1.69
C SER A 69 -7.92 -7.37 2.87
N THR A 70 -6.74 -6.80 2.65
CA THR A 70 -5.97 -6.15 3.71
C THR A 70 -6.59 -4.83 4.08
N LYS A 71 -6.80 -4.59 5.38
CA LYS A 71 -7.34 -3.33 5.88
C LYS A 71 -6.37 -2.18 5.65
N PHE A 72 -6.92 -1.03 5.31
CA PHE A 72 -6.14 0.21 5.26
C PHE A 72 -5.59 0.56 6.64
N ARG A 73 -4.34 0.98 6.68
CA ARG A 73 -3.68 1.38 7.92
C ARG A 73 -3.96 2.86 8.18
N TYR A 74 -4.42 3.14 9.39
CA TYR A 74 -4.62 4.50 9.87
C TYR A 74 -3.74 4.72 11.09
N ASP A 75 -2.81 5.64 11.00
CA ASP A 75 -2.00 6.03 12.15
C ASP A 75 -2.82 6.92 13.08
N ASN A 76 -2.76 6.60 14.37
CA ASN A 76 -3.42 7.35 15.42
C ASN A 76 -2.38 7.88 16.44
N PRO A 77 -1.47 8.78 16.01
CA PRO A 77 -0.48 9.34 16.91
C PRO A 77 -1.13 10.20 18.00
N VAL A 78 -0.37 10.48 19.05
CA VAL A 78 -0.85 11.33 20.18
C VAL A 78 -1.18 12.74 19.71
N ILE A 79 -0.41 13.24 18.75
CA ILE A 79 -0.59 14.54 18.10
C ILE A 79 -0.86 14.30 16.62
N GLN A 80 -1.90 14.91 16.08
CA GLN A 80 -2.23 14.91 14.66
C GLN A 80 -2.23 16.31 14.12
N MET A 81 -1.70 16.46 12.91
CA MET A 81 -1.74 17.71 12.16
C MET A 81 -2.64 17.53 10.93
N SER A 82 -3.36 18.58 10.60
CA SER A 82 -4.12 18.67 9.36
C SER A 82 -3.31 19.43 8.30
N THR A 83 -3.60 19.18 7.04
CA THR A 83 -3.10 19.97 5.90
C THR A 83 -3.44 21.48 6.02
N ASP A 84 -4.46 21.83 6.81
CA ASP A 84 -4.88 23.23 7.07
C ASP A 84 -4.14 23.83 8.28
N ASN A 85 -2.99 23.29 8.68
CA ASN A 85 -2.17 23.71 9.82
C ASN A 85 -2.90 23.66 11.19
N ARG A 86 -3.98 22.90 11.32
CA ARG A 86 -4.65 22.64 12.60
C ARG A 86 -3.98 21.50 13.32
N ILE A 87 -3.85 21.61 14.63
CA ILE A 87 -3.25 20.59 15.49
C ILE A 87 -4.33 20.04 16.42
N GLY A 88 -4.41 18.73 16.49
CA GLY A 88 -5.23 18.01 17.44
C GLY A 88 -4.36 17.09 18.29
N PHE A 89 -4.68 16.94 19.56
CA PHE A 89 -3.92 16.11 20.49
C PHE A 89 -4.84 15.31 21.43
N THR A 90 -4.26 14.27 22.04
CA THR A 90 -4.92 13.49 23.07
C THR A 90 -4.35 13.86 24.43
N ILE A 91 -5.21 13.93 25.44
CA ILE A 91 -4.87 14.21 26.83
C ILE A 91 -4.98 12.91 27.61
N ASN A 92 -3.91 12.52 28.31
CA ASN A 92 -3.94 11.38 29.21
C ASN A 92 -4.25 11.88 30.63
N ASN A 93 -5.33 11.40 31.23
CA ASN A 93 -5.58 11.58 32.64
C ASN A 93 -5.02 10.36 33.39
N HIS A 94 -3.97 10.58 34.18
CA HIS A 94 -3.28 9.50 34.91
C HIS A 94 -4.10 8.99 36.11
N GLU A 95 -4.91 9.83 36.72
CA GLU A 95 -5.75 9.43 37.86
C GLU A 95 -6.89 8.49 37.43
N LEU A 96 -7.52 8.80 36.28
CA LEU A 96 -8.63 8.00 35.76
C LEU A 96 -8.19 6.93 34.76
N ILE A 97 -6.88 6.83 34.48
CA ILE A 97 -6.31 5.92 33.47
C ILE A 97 -7.08 6.01 32.13
N ARG A 98 -7.46 7.22 31.73
CA ARG A 98 -8.25 7.45 30.52
C ARG A 98 -7.56 8.42 29.58
N ARG A 99 -7.72 8.15 28.28
CA ARG A 99 -7.26 9.03 27.20
C ARG A 99 -8.45 9.79 26.62
N TYR A 100 -8.38 11.10 26.65
CA TYR A 100 -9.39 11.98 26.05
C TYR A 100 -8.86 12.53 24.73
N ARG A 101 -9.73 12.59 23.72
CA ARG A 101 -9.44 13.19 22.43
C ARG A 101 -10.03 14.57 22.39
N THR A 102 -9.24 15.56 21.97
CA THR A 102 -9.78 16.91 21.73
C THR A 102 -10.71 16.91 20.51
N ILE A 103 -11.62 17.89 20.45
CA ILE A 103 -12.52 18.02 19.28
C ILE A 103 -11.71 18.19 17.97
N PRO A 104 -10.68 19.07 17.90
CA PRO A 104 -9.84 19.15 16.73
C PRO A 104 -9.20 17.83 16.34
N TYR A 105 -8.68 17.04 17.31
CA TYR A 105 -8.13 15.72 17.06
C TYR A 105 -9.13 14.80 16.34
N THR A 106 -10.36 14.75 16.81
CA THR A 106 -11.39 13.89 16.23
C THR A 106 -11.78 14.33 14.81
N GLN A 107 -11.84 15.64 14.58
CA GLN A 107 -12.11 16.17 13.23
C GLN A 107 -10.98 15.85 12.25
N ILE A 108 -9.73 16.07 12.66
CA ILE A 108 -8.54 15.77 11.84
C ILE A 108 -8.47 14.27 11.56
N GLN A 109 -8.69 13.42 12.54
CA GLN A 109 -8.71 11.97 12.38
C GLN A 109 -9.73 11.52 11.33
N ARG A 110 -10.94 12.08 11.36
CA ARG A 110 -11.99 11.76 10.36
C ARG A 110 -11.58 12.21 8.96
N LYS A 111 -11.00 13.42 8.83
CA LYS A 111 -10.52 13.93 7.55
C LYS A 111 -9.38 13.04 7.01
N ASN A 112 -8.36 12.78 7.81
CA ASN A 112 -7.23 11.94 7.42
C ASN A 112 -7.68 10.53 6.99
N LYS A 113 -8.66 9.94 7.70
CA LYS A 113 -9.25 8.66 7.28
C LYS A 113 -9.91 8.75 5.90
N SER A 114 -10.67 9.80 5.63
CA SER A 114 -11.30 10.02 4.32
C SER A 114 -10.26 10.23 3.22
N ASP A 115 -9.19 10.96 3.52
CA ASP A 115 -8.11 11.24 2.58
C ASP A 115 -7.34 9.96 2.22
N VAL A 116 -7.05 9.11 3.21
CA VAL A 116 -6.42 7.79 2.98
C VAL A 116 -7.31 6.92 2.09
N ILE A 117 -8.61 6.81 2.39
CA ILE A 117 -9.54 6.03 1.55
C ILE A 117 -9.55 6.57 0.11
N SER A 118 -9.60 7.87 -0.07
CA SER A 118 -9.62 8.51 -1.39
C SER A 118 -8.34 8.22 -2.17
N GLU A 119 -7.17 8.22 -1.50
CA GLU A 119 -5.90 7.91 -2.13
C GLU A 119 -5.80 6.43 -2.50
N GLU A 120 -6.19 5.52 -1.62
CA GLU A 120 -6.21 4.08 -1.89
C GLU A 120 -7.17 3.75 -3.06
N MET A 121 -8.31 4.42 -3.14
CA MET A 121 -9.23 4.27 -4.27
C MET A 121 -8.61 4.74 -5.59
N ARG A 122 -7.84 5.84 -5.58
CA ARG A 122 -7.10 6.29 -6.77
C ARG A 122 -6.03 5.27 -7.19
N LEU A 123 -5.27 4.74 -6.22
CA LEU A 123 -4.27 3.72 -6.48
C LEU A 123 -4.89 2.44 -7.04
N PHE A 124 -6.02 2.02 -6.48
CA PHE A 124 -6.75 0.88 -6.97
C PHE A 124 -7.25 1.09 -8.41
N TYR A 125 -7.81 2.27 -8.70
CA TYR A 125 -8.18 2.64 -10.07
C TYR A 125 -6.98 2.57 -11.03
N VAL A 126 -5.82 3.09 -10.61
CA VAL A 126 -4.59 2.98 -11.41
C VAL A 126 -4.25 1.52 -11.67
N ALA A 127 -4.30 0.65 -10.67
CA ALA A 127 -4.01 -0.77 -10.82
C ALA A 127 -4.98 -1.47 -11.78
N LEU A 128 -6.28 -1.18 -11.68
CA LEU A 128 -7.31 -1.72 -12.57
C LEU A 128 -7.08 -1.35 -14.04
N THR A 129 -6.59 -0.14 -14.28
CA THR A 129 -6.34 0.38 -15.64
C THR A 129 -5.00 -0.06 -16.24
N ARG A 130 -4.21 -0.89 -15.56
CA ARG A 130 -2.92 -1.38 -16.09
C ARG A 130 -3.05 -2.57 -17.04
N ALA A 131 -4.17 -3.28 -16.99
CA ALA A 131 -4.40 -4.46 -17.81
C ALA A 131 -4.86 -4.09 -19.23
N LYS A 132 -4.12 -4.61 -20.24
CA LYS A 132 -4.51 -4.46 -21.67
C LYS A 132 -5.52 -5.52 -22.10
N GLN A 133 -5.37 -6.75 -21.63
CA GLN A 133 -6.16 -7.89 -22.10
C GLN A 133 -7.04 -8.47 -21.00
N LYS A 134 -6.43 -8.88 -19.85
CA LYS A 134 -7.17 -9.52 -18.76
C LYS A 134 -6.69 -9.01 -17.40
N LEU A 135 -7.65 -8.82 -16.53
CA LEU A 135 -7.47 -8.43 -15.13
C LEU A 135 -8.00 -9.55 -14.23
N PHE A 136 -7.19 -9.95 -13.25
CA PHE A 136 -7.54 -10.92 -12.22
C PHE A 136 -7.43 -10.25 -10.86
N ILE A 137 -8.49 -10.34 -10.05
CA ILE A 137 -8.50 -9.77 -8.69
C ILE A 137 -8.74 -10.92 -7.73
N SER A 138 -7.83 -11.12 -6.78
CA SER A 138 -8.01 -12.12 -5.73
C SER A 138 -8.27 -11.45 -4.40
N PHE A 139 -9.23 -11.99 -3.66
CA PHE A 139 -9.55 -11.53 -2.32
C PHE A 139 -9.97 -12.72 -1.45
N LYS A 140 -9.72 -12.59 -0.15
CA LYS A 140 -10.12 -13.59 0.83
C LYS A 140 -11.45 -13.15 1.44
N ILE A 141 -12.50 -13.96 1.25
CA ILE A 141 -13.83 -13.74 1.80
C ILE A 141 -14.17 -14.83 2.80
N ASN A 142 -14.86 -14.48 3.88
CA ASN A 142 -15.60 -15.41 4.71
C ASN A 142 -17.08 -15.43 4.29
N ASP A 143 -17.80 -16.49 4.64
CA ASP A 143 -19.22 -16.69 4.23
C ASP A 143 -20.14 -15.53 4.66
N LYS A 144 -19.87 -14.91 5.80
CA LYS A 144 -20.66 -13.76 6.29
C LYS A 144 -20.47 -12.54 5.40
N THR A 145 -19.23 -12.26 5.01
CA THR A 145 -18.90 -11.15 4.11
C THR A 145 -19.45 -11.41 2.71
N PHE A 146 -19.34 -12.65 2.20
CA PHE A 146 -19.91 -13.02 0.90
C PHE A 146 -21.41 -12.73 0.83
N LYS A 147 -22.18 -13.17 1.84
CA LYS A 147 -23.62 -12.89 1.91
C LYS A 147 -23.94 -11.39 2.00
N SER A 148 -23.11 -10.63 2.67
CA SER A 148 -23.25 -9.17 2.76
C SER A 148 -23.02 -8.49 1.40
N ILE A 149 -21.98 -8.88 0.69
CA ILE A 149 -21.66 -8.36 -0.65
C ILE A 149 -22.76 -8.72 -1.66
N ASP A 150 -23.23 -9.98 -1.66
CA ASP A 150 -24.32 -10.40 -2.54
C ASP A 150 -25.59 -9.56 -2.33
N LYS A 151 -25.92 -9.28 -1.07
CA LYS A 151 -27.03 -8.37 -0.73
C LYS A 151 -26.80 -6.95 -1.21
N GLN A 152 -25.58 -6.42 -1.06
CA GLN A 152 -25.23 -5.07 -1.52
C GLN A 152 -25.23 -4.97 -3.04
N CYS A 153 -24.71 -5.97 -3.75
CA CYS A 153 -24.75 -6.02 -5.21
C CYS A 153 -26.19 -6.02 -5.73
N LYS A 154 -27.11 -6.75 -5.10
CA LYS A 154 -28.54 -6.72 -5.45
C LYS A 154 -29.15 -5.33 -5.25
N ILE A 155 -28.85 -4.66 -4.12
CA ILE A 155 -29.33 -3.28 -3.86
C ILE A 155 -28.75 -2.29 -4.87
N LEU A 156 -27.49 -2.45 -5.28
CA LEU A 156 -26.83 -1.59 -6.26
C LEU A 156 -27.36 -1.80 -7.68
N SER A 157 -27.73 -3.03 -8.04
CA SER A 157 -28.38 -3.32 -9.33
C SER A 157 -29.76 -2.66 -9.43
N ASP A 158 -30.48 -2.56 -8.32
CA ASP A 158 -31.83 -1.97 -8.26
C ASP A 158 -31.78 -0.43 -8.16
N ASN A 159 -30.71 0.15 -7.57
CA ASN A 159 -30.54 1.59 -7.36
C ASN A 159 -29.37 2.15 -8.18
N LYS A 160 -29.58 2.56 -9.38
CA LYS A 160 -28.57 3.17 -10.29
C LYS A 160 -27.86 4.45 -9.80
N GLY A 161 -28.00 4.86 -8.51
CA GLY A 161 -27.63 6.24 -8.12
C GLY A 161 -26.63 6.46 -6.97
N ASN A 162 -26.29 5.52 -6.10
CA ASN A 162 -25.55 5.85 -4.86
C ASN A 162 -24.30 4.98 -4.57
N ILE A 163 -23.45 4.79 -5.55
CA ILE A 163 -22.13 4.15 -5.40
C ILE A 163 -21.22 4.94 -4.43
N LYS A 164 -21.36 6.27 -4.40
CA LYS A 164 -20.51 7.15 -3.60
C LYS A 164 -20.60 6.92 -2.09
N LEU A 165 -21.78 6.57 -1.58
CA LEU A 165 -21.98 6.37 -0.14
C LEU A 165 -21.36 5.05 0.36
N SER A 166 -21.38 4.02 -0.46
CA SER A 166 -20.76 2.73 -0.16
C SER A 166 -19.24 2.81 -0.15
N ALA A 167 -18.63 3.51 -1.11
CA ALA A 167 -17.19 3.74 -1.18
C ALA A 167 -16.66 4.52 0.03
N MET A 168 -17.41 5.49 0.56
CA MET A 168 -17.00 6.25 1.76
C MET A 168 -17.00 5.42 3.06
N LYS A 169 -17.68 4.28 3.07
CA LYS A 169 -17.70 3.36 4.22
C LYS A 169 -16.70 2.22 4.07
N ALA A 170 -16.11 2.06 2.91
CA ALA A 170 -15.12 1.03 2.66
C ALA A 170 -13.88 1.25 3.53
N ASP A 171 -13.35 0.19 4.10
CA ASP A 171 -12.09 0.19 4.85
C ASP A 171 -11.05 -0.75 4.23
N ARG A 172 -11.38 -1.35 3.08
CA ARG A 172 -10.53 -2.25 2.28
C ARG A 172 -10.81 -2.06 0.79
N MET A 173 -9.88 -2.50 -0.03
CA MET A 173 -10.07 -2.53 -1.48
C MET A 173 -11.12 -3.53 -1.95
N SER A 174 -11.45 -4.52 -1.10
CA SER A 174 -12.47 -5.55 -1.38
C SER A 174 -13.89 -5.12 -0.99
N ASP A 175 -14.05 -3.98 -0.35
CA ASP A 175 -15.35 -3.45 0.05
C ASP A 175 -15.89 -2.47 -1.00
#